data_64130a90190cddd4ce0d172e0d76d9f7
#
_entry.id   64130a90190cddd4ce0d172e0d76d9f7
#
_cell.length_a   1.000
_cell.length_b   1.000
_cell.length_c   1.000
_cell.angle_alpha   90.00
_cell.angle_beta   90.00
_cell.angle_gamma   90.00
#
_symmetry.space_group_name_H-M   'P 1'
#
loop_
_entity.id
_entity.type
_entity.pdbx_description
1 polymer ?
#
loop_
_entity_poly.entity_id
_entity_poly.type
_entity_poly.pdbx_seq_one_letter_code
_entity_poly.pdbx_strand_id
1 'polypeptide(L)'
;MKKLEMIIKPEKLDDLKVILDECQANGIMITNIMGYGTQKGFKRIYRGNEYFVNLLPKVKVETVVSDELSEVIIDKVTKEIATG
;
A
#
# COMPACT_ATOMS: atom_id res chain seq x y z
N MET A 1 6.73 -18.95 -8.41
CA MET A 1 6.85 -17.49 -8.29
C MET A 1 5.54 -16.86 -7.95
N LYS A 2 5.56 -15.86 -7.09
CA LYS A 2 4.36 -15.16 -6.69
C LYS A 2 4.49 -13.67 -6.98
N LYS A 3 3.37 -13.07 -7.34
CA LYS A 3 3.27 -11.62 -7.48
C LYS A 3 2.74 -11.06 -6.18
N LEU A 4 3.48 -10.13 -5.60
CA LEU A 4 3.03 -9.40 -4.42
C LEU A 4 2.52 -8.03 -4.85
N GLU A 5 1.35 -7.69 -4.35
CA GLU A 5 0.72 -6.40 -4.56
C GLU A 5 0.47 -5.77 -3.20
N MET A 6 1.01 -4.59 -2.98
CA MET A 6 0.88 -3.91 -1.70
C MET A 6 0.39 -2.49 -1.93
N ILE A 7 -0.60 -2.10 -1.16
CA ILE A 7 -1.12 -0.72 -1.20
C ILE A 7 -0.78 -0.07 0.12
N ILE A 8 0.03 0.97 0.06
CA ILE A 8 0.57 1.63 1.26
C ILE A 8 0.38 3.14 1.17
N LYS A 9 0.54 3.79 2.31
CA LYS A 9 0.60 5.24 2.35
C LYS A 9 1.89 5.72 1.70
N PRO A 10 1.89 6.85 1.00
CA PRO A 10 3.10 7.35 0.34
C PRO A 10 4.30 7.50 1.27
N GLU A 11 4.06 7.91 2.51
CA GLU A 11 5.13 8.10 3.50
C GLU A 11 5.81 6.81 3.92
N LYS A 12 5.21 5.65 3.62
CA LYS A 12 5.79 4.34 3.93
C LYS A 12 6.61 3.76 2.79
N LEU A 13 6.63 4.43 1.64
CA LEU A 13 7.28 3.90 0.45
C LEU A 13 8.78 3.68 0.66
N ASP A 14 9.46 4.62 1.29
CA ASP A 14 10.90 4.49 1.50
C ASP A 14 11.22 3.30 2.41
N ASP A 15 10.43 3.10 3.45
CA ASP A 15 10.60 1.95 4.34
C ASP A 15 10.38 0.64 3.59
N LEU A 16 9.37 0.59 2.74
CA LEU A 16 9.11 -0.61 1.94
C LEU A 16 10.25 -0.87 0.95
N LYS A 17 10.80 0.16 0.33
CA LYS A 17 11.93 -0.01 -0.57
C LYS A 17 13.13 -0.62 0.13
N VAL A 18 13.39 -0.22 1.37
CA VAL A 18 14.49 -0.78 2.17
C VAL A 18 14.25 -2.27 2.40
N ILE A 19 13.03 -2.65 2.77
CA ILE A 19 12.69 -4.05 2.99
C ILE A 19 12.88 -4.87 1.72
N LEU A 20 12.39 -4.38 0.61
CA LEU A 20 12.49 -5.09 -0.67
C LEU A 20 13.94 -5.21 -1.13
N ASP A 21 14.74 -4.19 -0.89
CA ASP A 21 16.16 -4.22 -1.22
C ASP A 21 16.90 -5.24 -0.36
N GLU A 22 16.64 -5.26 0.93
CA GLU A 22 17.23 -6.24 1.84
C GLU A 22 16.87 -7.68 1.45
N CYS A 23 15.68 -7.88 0.93
CA CYS A 23 15.21 -9.18 0.48
C CYS A 23 15.63 -9.48 -0.95
N GLN A 24 16.37 -8.58 -1.59
CA GLN A 24 16.84 -8.74 -2.96
C GLN A 24 15.70 -8.94 -3.97
N ALA A 25 14.58 -8.28 -3.74
CA ALA A 25 13.48 -8.30 -4.66
C ALA A 25 13.83 -7.46 -5.89
N ASN A 26 13.76 -8.07 -7.06
CA ASN A 26 14.04 -7.39 -8.32
C ASN A 26 12.75 -7.12 -9.07
N GLY A 27 12.75 -6.06 -9.89
CA GLY A 27 11.59 -5.78 -10.72
C GLY A 27 10.40 -5.22 -9.94
N ILE A 28 10.63 -4.11 -9.24
CA ILE A 28 9.58 -3.44 -8.47
C ILE A 28 8.87 -2.44 -9.37
N MET A 29 7.54 -2.50 -9.39
CA MET A 29 6.71 -1.50 -10.08
C MET A 29 5.95 -0.68 -9.06
N ILE A 30 5.94 0.64 -9.25
CA ILE A 30 5.31 1.58 -8.33
C ILE A 30 4.28 2.40 -9.10
N THR A 31 3.06 2.43 -8.61
CA THR A 31 1.96 3.19 -9.21
C THR A 31 1.31 4.07 -8.16
N ASN A 32 1.14 5.33 -8.48
CA ASN A 32 0.39 6.23 -7.61
C ASN A 32 -1.10 6.07 -7.89
N ILE A 33 -1.87 5.87 -6.84
CA ILE A 33 -3.31 5.70 -6.93
C ILE A 33 -4.03 6.58 -5.93
N MET A 34 -5.32 6.78 -6.14
CA MET A 34 -6.19 7.45 -5.19
C MET A 34 -7.19 6.46 -4.65
N GLY A 35 -7.23 6.34 -3.32
CA GLY A 35 -8.22 5.52 -2.67
C GLY A 35 -9.39 6.36 -2.18
N TYR A 36 -10.55 5.76 -2.09
CA TYR A 36 -11.72 6.36 -1.47
C TYR A 36 -11.88 5.82 -0.07
N GLY A 37 -12.16 6.71 0.86
CA GLY A 37 -12.47 6.32 2.21
C GLY A 37 -13.55 7.21 2.79
N THR A 38 -14.28 6.72 3.77
CA THR A 38 -15.23 7.51 4.52
C THR A 38 -14.56 7.94 5.81
N GLN A 39 -14.45 9.26 6.02
CA GLN A 39 -13.80 9.81 7.21
C GLN A 39 -14.54 11.04 7.70
N LYS A 40 -14.40 11.29 9.01
CA LYS A 40 -14.89 12.53 9.60
C LYS A 40 -14.09 13.71 9.08
N GLY A 41 -14.74 14.85 8.94
CA GLY A 41 -14.08 16.10 8.56
C GLY A 41 -14.11 16.40 7.07
N PHE A 42 -14.51 15.47 6.25
CA PHE A 42 -14.72 15.73 4.83
C PHE A 42 -16.14 15.34 4.47
N LYS A 43 -17.00 16.33 4.41
CA LYS A 43 -18.43 16.12 4.25
C LYS A 43 -18.88 16.45 2.84
N ARG A 44 -19.71 15.61 2.28
CA ARG A 44 -20.27 15.81 0.96
C ARG A 44 -21.76 15.46 0.96
N ILE A 45 -22.54 16.29 0.29
CA ILE A 45 -23.97 16.03 0.12
C ILE A 45 -24.19 15.51 -1.30
N TYR A 46 -24.83 14.36 -1.40
CA TYR A 46 -25.12 13.75 -2.68
C TYR A 46 -26.53 13.19 -2.67
N ARG A 47 -27.38 13.66 -3.58
CA ARG A 47 -28.79 13.26 -3.68
C ARG A 47 -29.55 13.42 -2.37
N GLY A 48 -29.27 14.50 -1.64
CA GLY A 48 -29.94 14.75 -0.36
C GLY A 48 -29.41 13.96 0.82
N ASN A 49 -28.44 13.12 0.62
CA ASN A 49 -27.78 12.38 1.69
C ASN A 49 -26.39 12.96 1.97
N GLU A 50 -25.97 12.87 3.21
CA GLU A 50 -24.64 13.32 3.61
C GLU A 50 -23.69 12.14 3.59
N TYR A 51 -22.51 12.35 3.00
CA TYR A 51 -21.43 11.38 3.00
C TYR A 51 -20.16 12.05 3.47
N PHE A 52 -19.40 11.32 4.25
CA PHE A 52 -18.05 11.73 4.61
C PHE A 52 -17.09 10.96 3.70
N VAL A 53 -16.56 11.63 2.69
CA VAL A 53 -15.71 11.02 1.69
C VAL A 53 -14.36 11.69 1.71
N ASN A 54 -13.32 10.88 1.70
CA ASN A 54 -11.96 11.38 1.61
C ASN A 54 -11.23 10.67 0.48
N LEU A 55 -10.54 11.45 -0.35
CA LEU A 55 -9.67 10.93 -1.40
C LEU A 55 -8.27 10.88 -0.82
N LEU A 56 -7.78 9.67 -0.62
CA LEU A 56 -6.48 9.46 0.00
C LEU A 56 -5.46 9.00 -1.03
N PRO A 57 -4.32 9.70 -1.13
CA PRO A 57 -3.26 9.21 -2.00
C PRO A 57 -2.70 7.91 -1.43
N LYS A 58 -2.49 6.95 -2.30
CA LYS A 58 -1.90 5.66 -1.97
C LYS A 58 -0.87 5.30 -3.02
N VAL A 59 0.00 4.40 -2.66
CA VAL A 59 1.00 3.87 -3.58
C VAL A 59 0.80 2.37 -3.68
N LYS A 60 0.69 1.90 -4.91
CA LYS A 60 0.62 0.47 -5.18
C LYS A 60 2.00 -0.01 -5.59
N VAL A 61 2.52 -0.98 -4.87
CA VAL A 61 3.83 -1.56 -5.15
C VAL A 61 3.64 -3.01 -5.56
N GLU A 62 4.20 -3.36 -6.71
CA GLU A 62 4.09 -4.72 -7.25
C GLU A 62 5.48 -5.29 -7.46
N THR A 63 5.66 -6.54 -7.11
CA THR A 63 6.91 -7.25 -7.36
C THR A 63 6.62 -8.74 -7.54
N VAL A 64 7.47 -9.41 -8.31
CA VAL A 64 7.38 -10.86 -8.52
C VAL A 64 8.59 -11.50 -7.86
N VAL A 65 8.34 -12.43 -6.96
CA VAL A 65 9.39 -13.09 -6.17
C VAL A 65 9.11 -14.58 -6.04
N SER A 66 10.10 -15.31 -5.54
CA SER A 66 9.91 -16.72 -5.22
C SER A 66 8.90 -16.88 -4.07
N ASP A 67 8.34 -18.08 -3.96
CA ASP A 67 7.37 -18.36 -2.91
C ASP A 67 7.99 -18.16 -1.53
N GLU A 68 9.23 -18.60 -1.35
CA GLU A 68 9.94 -18.46 -0.08
C GLU A 68 10.17 -17.00 0.27
N LEU A 69 10.62 -16.22 -0.69
CA LEU A 69 10.90 -14.81 -0.48
C LEU A 69 9.61 -14.02 -0.21
N SER A 70 8.50 -14.43 -0.85
CA SER A 70 7.23 -13.77 -0.63
C SER A 70 6.80 -13.84 0.83
N GLU A 71 7.01 -14.96 1.48
CA GLU A 71 6.67 -15.12 2.90
C GLU A 71 7.52 -14.22 3.79
N VAL A 72 8.80 -14.11 3.49
CA VAL A 72 9.71 -13.24 4.23
C VAL A 72 9.28 -11.77 4.09
N ILE A 73 8.96 -11.37 2.88
CA ILE A 73 8.54 -9.98 2.62
C ILE A 73 7.22 -9.68 3.33
N ILE A 74 6.25 -10.57 3.22
CA ILE A 74 4.95 -10.38 3.87
C ILE A 74 5.12 -10.24 5.38
N ASP A 75 5.95 -11.07 5.98
CA ASP A 75 6.21 -11.01 7.41
C ASP A 75 6.82 -9.66 7.82
N LYS A 76 7.83 -9.21 7.10
CA LYS A 76 8.49 -7.93 7.40
C LYS A 76 7.56 -6.75 7.19
N VAL A 77 6.82 -6.75 6.10
CA VAL A 77 5.87 -5.67 5.80
C VAL A 77 4.77 -5.60 6.85
N THR A 78 4.26 -6.75 7.25
CA THR A 78 3.23 -6.81 8.29
C THR A 78 3.73 -6.24 9.62
N LYS A 79 4.96 -6.53 9.98
CA LYS A 79 5.53 -6.05 11.24
C LYS A 79 5.94 -4.58 11.22
N GLU A 80 6.48 -4.12 10.10
CA GLU A 80 7.13 -2.81 10.05
C GLU A 80 6.30 -1.73 9.36
N ILE A 81 5.41 -2.09 8.46
CA ILE A 81 4.68 -1.12 7.63
C ILE A 81 3.19 -1.13 7.88
N ALA A 82 2.59 -2.29 8.04
CA ALA A 82 1.14 -2.41 8.15
C ALA A 82 0.60 -2.14 9.55
N THR A 83 1.38 -1.54 10.40
CA THR A 83 1.01 -1.28 11.81
C THR A 83 0.20 -0.01 12.00
N GLY A 84 -0.10 0.67 10.97
CA GLY A 84 -0.84 1.90 11.11
C GLY A 84 -1.93 2.04 10.08
#